data_aec74690ca06c2387d9188edea51c0c0
#
_entry.id   aec74690ca06c2387d9188edea51c0c0
#
_cell.length_a   1.000
_cell.length_b   1.000
_cell.length_c   1.000
_cell.angle_alpha   90.00
_cell.angle_beta   90.00
_cell.angle_gamma   90.00
#
_symmetry.space_group_name_H-M   'P 1'
#
loop_
_entity.id
_entity.type
_entity.pdbx_description
1 polymer ?
#
loop_
_entity_poly.entity_id
_entity_poly.type
_entity_poly.pdbx_seq_one_letter_code
_entity_poly.pdbx_strand_id
1 'polypeptide(L)'
;FTGKVCPIWVADYALVDYGTGAVMAVPYHDERDFDFAKKYNLPMVQVIDGEGFDKDKVYVEKGTLINSAQFSGMSCEDAKKAITEFALENGFGEFKTQYRLRDWLISRQRYWGAPIPIVYCPNCGEVAVDEKDLPVLLPEDVDFSVQGKSPIETSKTFRETTCPKCGAKAVRDMDTMDIFVCSSWYYMRYADAKNDKECFNRDIINKWLPVDQYVGGIEHAILHLLYSRFF
;
A
#
# COMPACT_ATOMS: atom_id res chain seq x y z
N PHE A 1 -18.67 18.43 -15.34
CA PHE A 1 -18.19 19.80 -15.59
C PHE A 1 -18.92 20.45 -16.77
N THR A 2 -18.83 19.88 -17.97
CA THR A 2 -19.36 20.48 -19.23
C THR A 2 -20.73 19.98 -19.63
N GLY A 3 -21.29 18.97 -18.96
CA GLY A 3 -22.51 18.26 -19.34
C GLY A 3 -22.40 17.40 -20.61
N LYS A 4 -21.20 17.29 -21.18
CA LYS A 4 -20.96 16.41 -22.34
C LYS A 4 -20.98 14.94 -21.91
N VAL A 5 -21.63 14.10 -22.69
CA VAL A 5 -21.60 12.64 -22.51
C VAL A 5 -20.28 12.11 -23.08
N CYS A 6 -19.54 11.37 -22.26
CA CYS A 6 -18.31 10.70 -22.67
C CYS A 6 -18.50 9.18 -22.62
N PRO A 7 -17.95 8.42 -23.58
CA PRO A 7 -17.99 6.97 -23.54
C PRO A 7 -17.07 6.46 -22.42
N ILE A 8 -17.47 5.35 -21.80
CA ILE A 8 -16.64 4.63 -20.82
C ILE A 8 -16.09 3.38 -21.50
N TRP A 9 -14.79 3.21 -21.43
CA TRP A 9 -14.06 2.08 -21.99
C TRP A 9 -13.35 1.29 -20.90
N VAL A 10 -13.10 0.02 -21.15
CA VAL A 10 -12.27 -0.84 -20.29
C VAL A 10 -10.92 -1.02 -20.96
N ALA A 11 -9.85 -0.76 -20.24
CA ALA A 11 -8.49 -0.89 -20.71
C ALA A 11 -7.60 -1.52 -19.61
N ASP A 12 -6.66 -2.36 -20.01
CA ASP A 12 -5.74 -3.07 -19.13
C ASP A 12 -4.74 -2.16 -18.41
N TYR A 13 -4.45 -0.99 -18.96
CA TYR A 13 -3.60 0.01 -18.33
C TYR A 13 -4.32 0.90 -17.30
N ALA A 14 -5.66 0.84 -17.22
CA ALA A 14 -6.44 1.49 -16.17
C ALA A 14 -6.49 0.56 -14.93
N LEU A 15 -5.52 0.71 -14.03
CA LEU A 15 -5.35 -0.19 -12.90
C LEU A 15 -6.44 0.01 -11.85
N VAL A 16 -7.09 -1.07 -11.42
CA VAL A 16 -8.16 -1.08 -10.41
C VAL A 16 -7.66 -0.57 -9.05
N ASP A 17 -6.41 -0.86 -8.72
CA ASP A 17 -5.80 -0.49 -7.43
C ASP A 17 -5.25 0.94 -7.41
N TYR A 18 -5.41 1.70 -8.49
CA TYR A 18 -4.95 3.08 -8.58
C TYR A 18 -6.12 4.07 -8.53
N GLY A 19 -6.16 4.88 -7.49
CA GLY A 19 -7.24 5.85 -7.28
C GLY A 19 -8.59 5.16 -7.05
N THR A 20 -9.55 5.47 -7.93
CA THR A 20 -10.89 4.85 -7.94
C THR A 20 -11.01 3.68 -8.91
N GLY A 21 -9.92 3.31 -9.59
CA GLY A 21 -9.94 2.35 -10.69
C GLY A 21 -10.51 2.93 -12.00
N ALA A 22 -10.83 4.22 -12.01
CA ALA A 22 -11.29 4.93 -13.19
C ALA A 22 -10.40 6.16 -13.43
N VAL A 23 -10.03 6.38 -14.69
CA VAL A 23 -9.20 7.51 -15.11
C VAL A 23 -9.90 8.32 -16.19
N MET A 24 -9.69 9.62 -16.20
CA MET A 24 -10.14 10.48 -17.27
C MET A 24 -9.09 10.44 -18.39
N ALA A 25 -9.47 9.95 -19.56
CA ALA A 25 -8.59 9.89 -20.71
C ALA A 25 -8.37 11.26 -21.33
N VAL A 26 -7.12 11.53 -21.72
CA VAL A 26 -6.70 12.77 -22.41
C VAL A 26 -5.86 12.44 -23.65
N PRO A 27 -6.48 11.94 -24.73
CA PRO A 27 -5.78 11.27 -25.82
C PRO A 27 -4.63 12.04 -26.47
N TYR A 28 -4.69 13.37 -26.54
CA TYR A 28 -3.54 14.13 -27.08
C TYR A 28 -2.41 14.34 -26.07
N HIS A 29 -2.61 14.04 -24.78
CA HIS A 29 -1.69 14.43 -23.70
C HIS A 29 -1.25 13.27 -22.81
N ASP A 30 -1.60 12.04 -23.16
CA ASP A 30 -1.10 10.79 -22.57
C ASP A 30 -0.82 9.77 -23.68
N GLU A 31 0.35 9.15 -23.68
CA GLU A 31 0.81 8.23 -24.75
C GLU A 31 -0.13 7.01 -24.88
N ARG A 32 -0.57 6.44 -23.78
CA ARG A 32 -1.45 5.25 -23.77
C ARG A 32 -2.85 5.58 -24.26
N ASP A 33 -3.38 6.73 -23.84
CA ASP A 33 -4.67 7.23 -24.30
C ASP A 33 -4.65 7.58 -25.78
N PHE A 34 -3.54 8.13 -26.28
CA PHE A 34 -3.36 8.45 -27.68
C PHE A 34 -3.35 7.21 -28.56
N ASP A 35 -2.58 6.19 -28.17
CA ASP A 35 -2.52 4.92 -28.90
C ASP A 35 -3.86 4.19 -28.87
N PHE A 36 -4.52 4.21 -27.72
CA PHE A 36 -5.86 3.64 -27.56
C PHE A 36 -6.89 4.35 -28.45
N ALA A 37 -6.90 5.68 -28.44
CA ALA A 37 -7.82 6.47 -29.26
C ALA A 37 -7.59 6.27 -30.76
N LYS A 38 -6.33 6.18 -31.20
CA LYS A 38 -6.00 5.82 -32.60
C LYS A 38 -6.46 4.43 -32.98
N LYS A 39 -6.18 3.44 -32.12
CA LYS A 39 -6.55 2.03 -32.35
C LYS A 39 -8.07 1.85 -32.51
N TYR A 40 -8.86 2.55 -31.73
CA TYR A 40 -10.32 2.44 -31.74
C TYR A 40 -11.02 3.57 -32.49
N ASN A 41 -10.27 4.43 -33.18
CA ASN A 41 -10.77 5.55 -33.98
C ASN A 41 -11.71 6.48 -33.16
N LEU A 42 -11.28 6.81 -31.95
CA LEU A 42 -12.03 7.68 -31.04
C LEU A 42 -11.76 9.16 -31.35
N PRO A 43 -12.76 10.05 -31.08
CA PRO A 43 -12.53 11.48 -31.23
C PRO A 43 -11.52 11.98 -30.20
N MET A 44 -10.56 12.76 -30.65
CA MET A 44 -9.55 13.39 -29.81
C MET A 44 -9.72 14.91 -29.83
N VAL A 45 -9.59 15.54 -28.67
CA VAL A 45 -9.68 17.00 -28.51
C VAL A 45 -8.40 17.50 -27.85
N GLN A 46 -7.74 18.46 -28.51
CA GLN A 46 -6.60 19.15 -27.89
C GLN A 46 -7.11 20.01 -26.73
N VAL A 47 -6.52 19.83 -25.55
CA VAL A 47 -6.89 20.59 -24.34
C VAL A 47 -5.73 21.36 -23.74
N ILE A 48 -4.50 21.10 -24.21
CA ILE A 48 -3.31 21.86 -23.85
C ILE A 48 -2.70 22.40 -25.13
N ASP A 49 -2.49 23.71 -25.20
CA ASP A 49 -1.80 24.37 -26.26
C ASP A 49 -0.37 24.76 -25.83
N GLY A 50 0.60 24.49 -26.69
CA GLY A 50 1.99 24.79 -26.45
C GLY A 50 2.83 24.70 -27.71
N GLU A 51 4.04 25.18 -27.64
CA GLU A 51 4.98 25.20 -28.77
C GLU A 51 5.28 23.75 -29.21
N GLY A 52 5.15 23.48 -30.50
CA GLY A 52 5.45 22.17 -31.08
C GLY A 52 4.32 21.16 -31.06
N PHE A 53 3.09 21.55 -30.75
CA PHE A 53 1.95 20.65 -30.87
C PHE A 53 1.78 20.13 -32.30
N ASP A 54 1.63 18.83 -32.45
CA ASP A 54 1.38 18.13 -33.71
C ASP A 54 0.22 17.14 -33.52
N LYS A 55 -0.85 17.26 -34.27
CA LYS A 55 -2.04 16.40 -34.21
C LYS A 55 -1.77 14.91 -34.47
N ASP A 56 -0.65 14.58 -35.09
CA ASP A 56 -0.28 13.21 -35.41
C ASP A 56 0.62 12.57 -34.35
N LYS A 57 0.98 13.35 -33.33
CA LYS A 57 1.81 12.92 -32.19
C LYS A 57 1.18 13.30 -30.86
N VAL A 58 1.53 12.54 -29.83
CA VAL A 58 1.19 12.90 -28.45
C VAL A 58 1.98 14.14 -28.02
N TYR A 59 1.33 15.03 -27.28
CA TYR A 59 1.94 16.22 -26.70
C TYR A 59 1.88 16.15 -25.17
N VAL A 60 2.98 15.84 -24.52
CA VAL A 60 3.06 15.62 -23.05
C VAL A 60 3.65 16.81 -22.29
N GLU A 61 4.05 17.86 -23.00
CA GLU A 61 4.64 19.05 -22.40
C GLU A 61 3.59 19.94 -21.73
N LYS A 62 4.05 20.84 -20.87
CA LYS A 62 3.19 21.83 -20.22
C LYS A 62 2.80 22.92 -21.21
N GLY A 63 1.64 23.52 -20.99
CA GLY A 63 1.15 24.61 -21.83
C GLY A 63 -0.03 25.32 -21.18
N THR A 64 -0.81 25.99 -22.03
CA THR A 64 -2.03 26.70 -21.65
C THR A 64 -3.26 25.88 -22.00
N LEU A 65 -4.25 25.83 -21.14
CA LEU A 65 -5.48 25.09 -21.41
C LEU A 65 -6.29 25.79 -22.51
N ILE A 66 -6.77 24.98 -23.46
CA ILE A 66 -7.75 25.38 -24.50
C ILE A 66 -8.89 24.36 -24.51
N ASN A 67 -10.02 24.70 -25.11
CA ASN A 67 -11.20 23.83 -25.20
C ASN A 67 -11.68 23.27 -23.84
N SER A 68 -11.40 23.98 -22.75
CA SER A 68 -11.56 23.54 -21.34
C SER A 68 -12.58 24.40 -20.58
N ALA A 69 -13.61 24.89 -21.26
CA ALA A 69 -14.66 25.77 -20.72
C ALA A 69 -14.08 26.97 -19.95
N GLN A 70 -14.52 27.23 -18.72
CA GLN A 70 -14.06 28.33 -17.88
C GLN A 70 -12.58 28.26 -17.48
N PHE A 71 -11.91 27.13 -17.70
CA PHE A 71 -10.50 26.94 -17.38
C PHE A 71 -9.57 27.21 -18.55
N SER A 72 -10.13 27.50 -19.75
CA SER A 72 -9.32 27.87 -20.91
C SER A 72 -8.55 29.17 -20.66
N GLY A 73 -7.29 29.20 -21.09
CA GLY A 73 -6.38 30.31 -20.84
C GLY A 73 -5.52 30.19 -19.57
N MET A 74 -5.81 29.22 -18.71
CA MET A 74 -4.99 28.95 -17.52
C MET A 74 -3.75 28.14 -17.86
N SER A 75 -2.68 28.31 -17.08
CA SER A 75 -1.54 27.40 -17.11
C SER A 75 -1.97 25.99 -16.62
N CYS A 76 -1.28 24.94 -17.05
CA CYS A 76 -1.54 23.58 -16.57
C CYS A 76 -1.48 23.47 -15.02
N GLU A 77 -0.57 24.21 -14.38
CA GLU A 77 -0.42 24.16 -12.92
C GLU A 77 -1.58 24.84 -12.19
N ASP A 78 -1.97 26.03 -12.62
CA ASP A 78 -3.10 26.74 -12.02
C ASP A 78 -4.43 26.02 -12.28
N ALA A 79 -4.57 25.46 -13.48
CA ALA A 79 -5.78 24.72 -13.86
C ALA A 79 -6.01 23.47 -13.02
N LYS A 80 -4.97 22.71 -12.66
CA LYS A 80 -5.09 21.55 -11.77
C LYS A 80 -5.77 21.91 -10.46
N LYS A 81 -5.34 23.02 -9.86
CA LYS A 81 -5.91 23.50 -8.60
C LYS A 81 -7.34 24.01 -8.79
N ALA A 82 -7.55 24.89 -9.76
CA ALA A 82 -8.86 25.48 -10.05
C ALA A 82 -9.92 24.46 -10.42
N ILE A 83 -9.59 23.44 -11.21
CA ILE A 83 -10.51 22.35 -11.57
C ILE A 83 -10.87 21.51 -10.35
N THR A 84 -9.90 21.22 -9.47
CA THR A 84 -10.16 20.44 -8.25
C THR A 84 -10.99 21.23 -7.24
N GLU A 85 -10.72 22.53 -7.07
CA GLU A 85 -11.53 23.43 -6.24
C GLU A 85 -12.98 23.50 -6.77
N PHE A 86 -13.17 23.67 -8.06
CA PHE A 86 -14.48 23.64 -8.69
C PHE A 86 -15.20 22.31 -8.48
N ALA A 87 -14.49 21.18 -8.59
CA ALA A 87 -15.06 19.86 -8.33
C ALA A 87 -15.53 19.70 -6.87
N LEU A 88 -14.71 20.20 -5.91
CA LEU A 88 -15.05 20.19 -4.49
C LEU A 88 -16.30 21.04 -4.19
N GLU A 89 -16.35 22.27 -4.72
CA GLU A 89 -17.48 23.19 -4.51
C GLU A 89 -18.80 22.66 -5.07
N ASN A 90 -18.75 21.87 -6.14
CA ASN A 90 -19.92 21.30 -6.78
C ASN A 90 -20.21 19.83 -6.38
N GLY A 91 -19.46 19.27 -5.43
CA GLY A 91 -19.67 17.92 -4.93
C GLY A 91 -19.29 16.80 -5.92
N PHE A 92 -18.44 17.06 -6.91
CA PHE A 92 -18.01 16.09 -7.92
C PHE A 92 -16.71 15.40 -7.58
N GLY A 93 -15.94 15.94 -6.63
CA GLY A 93 -14.62 15.42 -6.28
C GLY A 93 -14.02 16.09 -5.07
N GLU A 94 -12.80 15.65 -4.71
CA GLU A 94 -12.07 16.15 -3.56
C GLU A 94 -10.57 16.14 -3.82
N PHE A 95 -9.82 16.93 -3.04
CA PHE A 95 -8.36 16.78 -2.95
C PHE A 95 -8.04 15.51 -2.19
N LYS A 96 -7.23 14.63 -2.78
CA LYS A 96 -6.78 13.40 -2.13
C LYS A 96 -5.27 13.25 -2.25
N THR A 97 -4.63 13.04 -1.13
CA THR A 97 -3.21 12.68 -1.10
C THR A 97 -3.07 11.18 -1.30
N GLN A 98 -2.32 10.79 -2.32
CA GLN A 98 -1.94 9.40 -2.54
C GLN A 98 -0.43 9.25 -2.41
N TYR A 99 -0.01 8.26 -1.66
CA TYR A 99 1.39 7.94 -1.50
C TYR A 99 1.84 6.99 -2.61
N ARG A 100 3.04 7.21 -3.17
CA ARG A 100 3.64 6.29 -4.14
C ARG A 100 4.05 4.96 -3.54
N LEU A 101 4.36 4.97 -2.23
CA LEU A 101 4.63 3.76 -1.48
C LEU A 101 3.31 3.01 -1.24
N ARG A 102 3.27 1.74 -1.63
CA ARG A 102 2.13 0.86 -1.35
C ARG A 102 2.09 0.51 0.14
N ASP A 103 0.88 0.24 0.64
CA ASP A 103 0.71 -0.25 1.99
C ASP A 103 1.54 -1.52 2.21
N TRP A 104 2.21 -1.58 3.34
CA TRP A 104 2.93 -2.77 3.75
C TRP A 104 1.98 -3.72 4.45
N LEU A 105 1.60 -4.79 3.75
CA LEU A 105 0.78 -5.85 4.33
C LEU A 105 1.66 -6.68 5.28
N ILE A 106 1.27 -6.71 6.54
CA ILE A 106 2.03 -7.41 7.60
C ILE A 106 1.86 -8.92 7.52
N SER A 107 0.67 -9.38 7.18
CA SER A 107 0.29 -10.79 7.16
C SER A 107 1.02 -11.60 6.08
N ARG A 108 1.52 -12.78 6.45
CA ARG A 108 2.18 -13.75 5.55
C ARG A 108 1.66 -15.15 5.81
N GLN A 109 1.36 -15.87 4.73
CA GLN A 109 0.98 -17.29 4.72
C GLN A 109 2.24 -18.17 4.71
N ARG A 110 3.10 -17.99 5.71
CA ARG A 110 4.39 -18.67 5.85
C ARG A 110 4.56 -19.17 7.28
N TYR A 111 5.28 -20.29 7.44
CA TYR A 111 5.59 -20.83 8.75
C TYR A 111 6.58 -19.95 9.52
N TRP A 112 7.69 -19.57 8.87
CA TRP A 112 8.73 -18.77 9.51
C TRP A 112 8.35 -17.30 9.60
N GLY A 113 8.04 -16.88 10.82
CA GLY A 113 7.65 -15.54 11.21
C GLY A 113 7.03 -15.54 12.61
N ALA A 114 6.82 -14.38 13.20
CA ALA A 114 6.07 -14.27 14.45
C ALA A 114 4.58 -14.48 14.16
N PRO A 115 3.90 -15.44 14.83
CA PRO A 115 2.45 -15.60 14.69
C PRO A 115 1.71 -14.31 15.04
N ILE A 116 0.67 -13.99 14.29
CA ILE A 116 -0.17 -12.84 14.56
C ILE A 116 -0.99 -13.12 15.84
N PRO A 117 -0.86 -12.30 16.91
CA PRO A 117 -1.46 -12.60 18.21
C PRO A 117 -2.94 -12.19 18.27
N ILE A 118 -3.73 -12.66 17.30
CA ILE A 118 -5.17 -12.40 17.19
C ILE A 118 -5.95 -13.70 17.26
N VAL A 119 -7.11 -13.62 17.88
CA VAL A 119 -8.07 -14.72 18.00
C VAL A 119 -9.42 -14.27 17.44
N TYR A 120 -10.01 -15.08 16.60
CA TYR A 120 -11.34 -14.85 16.03
C TYR A 120 -12.40 -15.57 16.87
N CYS A 121 -13.18 -14.79 17.57
CA CYS A 121 -14.25 -15.28 18.46
C CYS A 121 -15.63 -15.04 17.81
N PRO A 122 -16.52 -16.04 17.76
CA PRO A 122 -17.85 -15.87 17.19
C PRO A 122 -18.72 -14.84 17.94
N ASN A 123 -18.43 -14.60 19.23
CA ASN A 123 -19.19 -13.66 20.05
C ASN A 123 -18.55 -12.26 20.13
N CYS A 124 -17.22 -12.18 20.09
CA CYS A 124 -16.47 -10.94 20.35
C CYS A 124 -15.79 -10.35 19.12
N GLY A 125 -15.79 -11.07 17.97
CA GLY A 125 -15.05 -10.70 16.79
C GLY A 125 -13.53 -10.93 16.95
N GLU A 126 -12.73 -10.03 16.46
CA GLU A 126 -11.27 -10.04 16.56
C GLU A 126 -10.84 -9.63 17.98
N VAL A 127 -10.04 -10.45 18.62
CA VAL A 127 -9.59 -10.24 20.00
C VAL A 127 -8.08 -10.48 20.05
N ALA A 128 -7.33 -9.54 20.61
CA ALA A 128 -5.90 -9.71 20.86
C ALA A 128 -5.65 -10.77 21.94
N VAL A 129 -4.57 -11.52 21.79
CA VAL A 129 -4.06 -12.42 22.84
C VAL A 129 -3.59 -11.57 24.01
N ASP A 130 -3.90 -11.98 25.24
CA ASP A 130 -3.46 -11.28 26.45
C ASP A 130 -1.92 -11.26 26.54
N GLU A 131 -1.34 -10.17 27.02
CA GLU A 131 0.13 -10.02 27.16
C GLU A 131 0.77 -11.13 27.99
N LYS A 132 0.08 -11.63 29.02
CA LYS A 132 0.53 -12.76 29.87
C LYS A 132 0.68 -14.08 29.11
N ASP A 133 -0.02 -14.23 27.98
CA ASP A 133 -0.04 -15.43 27.14
C ASP A 133 0.89 -15.29 25.92
N LEU A 134 1.67 -14.22 25.84
CA LEU A 134 2.71 -14.02 24.84
C LEU A 134 4.04 -14.65 25.30
N PRO A 135 4.87 -15.10 24.35
CA PRO A 135 4.69 -15.13 22.91
C PRO A 135 3.77 -16.26 22.44
N VAL A 136 3.03 -16.03 21.35
CA VAL A 136 2.37 -17.13 20.63
C VAL A 136 3.45 -17.93 19.92
N LEU A 137 3.62 -19.21 20.29
CA LEU A 137 4.65 -20.07 19.73
C LEU A 137 4.17 -20.73 18.43
N LEU A 138 5.10 -20.94 17.50
CA LEU A 138 4.85 -21.72 16.28
C LEU A 138 4.55 -23.18 16.62
N PRO A 139 3.56 -23.82 15.94
CA PRO A 139 3.28 -25.22 16.14
C PRO A 139 4.36 -26.11 15.53
N GLU A 140 4.65 -27.24 16.20
CA GLU A 140 5.62 -28.24 15.71
C GLU A 140 4.94 -29.33 14.87
N ASP A 141 3.61 -29.51 14.97
CA ASP A 141 2.82 -30.52 14.27
C ASP A 141 2.34 -30.06 12.89
N VAL A 142 3.23 -29.54 12.07
CA VAL A 142 2.92 -28.99 10.75
C VAL A 142 3.43 -29.88 9.61
N ASP A 143 2.71 -29.86 8.48
CA ASP A 143 3.11 -30.54 7.24
C ASP A 143 3.57 -29.50 6.20
N PHE A 144 4.86 -29.54 5.87
CA PHE A 144 5.47 -28.66 4.85
C PHE A 144 5.27 -29.16 3.43
N SER A 145 4.73 -30.37 3.23
CA SER A 145 4.52 -30.94 1.89
C SER A 145 3.29 -30.37 1.17
N VAL A 146 2.38 -29.73 1.91
CA VAL A 146 1.11 -29.20 1.39
C VAL A 146 1.37 -27.95 0.56
N GLN A 147 0.93 -27.95 -0.70
CA GLN A 147 1.04 -26.80 -1.60
C GLN A 147 -0.21 -25.91 -1.52
N GLY A 148 -0.01 -24.59 -1.67
CA GLY A 148 -1.09 -23.61 -1.75
C GLY A 148 -1.76 -23.24 -0.44
N LYS A 149 -1.22 -23.69 0.71
CA LYS A 149 -1.68 -23.32 2.05
C LYS A 149 -0.51 -22.98 2.95
N SER A 150 -0.78 -22.20 4.00
CA SER A 150 0.20 -22.00 5.07
C SER A 150 0.44 -23.35 5.79
N PRO A 151 1.70 -23.73 6.05
CA PRO A 151 1.99 -24.93 6.84
C PRO A 151 1.30 -24.90 8.22
N ILE A 152 1.10 -23.74 8.82
CA ILE A 152 0.41 -23.58 10.12
C ILE A 152 -1.04 -24.07 10.05
N GLU A 153 -1.72 -23.93 8.91
CA GLU A 153 -3.09 -24.42 8.71
C GLU A 153 -3.21 -25.94 8.81
N THR A 154 -2.11 -26.67 8.68
CA THR A 154 -2.07 -28.14 8.81
C THR A 154 -1.98 -28.60 10.26
N SER A 155 -1.61 -27.71 11.20
CA SER A 155 -1.52 -28.02 12.61
C SER A 155 -2.90 -28.33 13.20
N LYS A 156 -2.98 -29.41 13.97
CA LYS A 156 -4.19 -29.80 14.69
C LYS A 156 -4.32 -29.12 16.05
N THR A 157 -3.19 -28.68 16.62
CA THR A 157 -3.12 -28.16 17.99
C THR A 157 -3.15 -26.63 18.03
N PHE A 158 -2.73 -25.95 16.97
CA PHE A 158 -2.58 -24.49 16.97
C PHE A 158 -3.89 -23.74 16.73
N ARG A 159 -4.73 -24.24 15.83
CA ARG A 159 -5.91 -23.53 15.35
C ARG A 159 -6.93 -23.22 16.45
N GLU A 160 -7.29 -24.24 17.23
CA GLU A 160 -8.34 -24.11 18.24
C GLU A 160 -7.80 -23.47 19.52
N THR A 161 -8.57 -22.53 20.06
CA THR A 161 -8.22 -21.83 21.30
C THR A 161 -9.49 -21.34 22.01
N THR A 162 -9.31 -20.67 23.14
CA THR A 162 -10.36 -19.98 23.86
C THR A 162 -10.23 -18.47 23.72
N CYS A 163 -11.34 -17.78 23.61
CA CYS A 163 -11.36 -16.33 23.56
C CYS A 163 -10.88 -15.74 24.89
N PRO A 164 -9.85 -14.87 24.90
CA PRO A 164 -9.37 -14.23 26.14
C PRO A 164 -10.45 -13.37 26.80
N LYS A 165 -11.36 -12.79 26.01
CA LYS A 165 -12.39 -11.87 26.50
C LYS A 165 -13.61 -12.57 27.11
N CYS A 166 -14.10 -13.67 26.52
CA CYS A 166 -15.37 -14.28 26.96
C CYS A 166 -15.27 -15.79 27.27
N GLY A 167 -14.10 -16.42 27.08
CA GLY A 167 -13.89 -17.85 27.35
C GLY A 167 -14.54 -18.80 26.34
N ALA A 168 -15.24 -18.31 25.31
CA ALA A 168 -15.85 -19.16 24.28
C ALA A 168 -14.79 -19.80 23.38
N LYS A 169 -15.15 -20.90 22.70
CA LYS A 169 -14.31 -21.49 21.65
C LYS A 169 -14.03 -20.47 20.56
N ALA A 170 -12.80 -20.37 20.14
CA ALA A 170 -12.32 -19.40 19.18
C ALA A 170 -11.22 -20.01 18.31
N VAL A 171 -10.83 -19.31 17.26
CA VAL A 171 -9.82 -19.75 16.30
C VAL A 171 -8.66 -18.73 16.30
N ARG A 172 -7.42 -19.22 16.36
CA ARG A 172 -6.23 -18.36 16.19
C ARG A 172 -6.10 -17.90 14.75
N ASP A 173 -5.49 -16.73 14.58
CA ASP A 173 -4.96 -16.35 13.28
C ASP A 173 -3.89 -17.34 12.83
N MET A 174 -3.94 -17.78 11.56
CA MET A 174 -3.08 -18.81 11.01
C MET A 174 -1.90 -18.20 10.22
N ASP A 175 -1.82 -16.89 10.17
CA ASP A 175 -0.76 -16.16 9.49
C ASP A 175 0.37 -15.78 10.44
N THR A 176 1.53 -15.55 9.87
CA THR A 176 2.69 -14.96 10.56
C THR A 176 2.89 -13.54 10.09
N MET A 177 3.59 -12.75 10.87
CA MET A 177 4.00 -11.41 10.48
C MET A 177 5.15 -11.48 9.48
N ASP A 178 5.21 -10.48 8.60
CA ASP A 178 6.38 -10.25 7.75
C ASP A 178 7.66 -10.24 8.59
N ILE A 179 8.73 -10.88 8.10
CA ILE A 179 10.00 -11.00 8.82
C ILE A 179 10.59 -9.64 9.23
N PHE A 180 10.32 -8.58 8.46
CA PHE A 180 10.79 -7.24 8.79
C PHE A 180 10.14 -6.65 10.05
N VAL A 181 9.01 -7.17 10.52
CA VAL A 181 8.45 -6.77 11.82
C VAL A 181 9.44 -7.05 12.95
N CYS A 182 10.15 -8.18 12.90
CA CYS A 182 11.17 -8.53 13.88
C CYS A 182 12.55 -8.02 13.49
N SER A 183 12.95 -8.19 12.21
CA SER A 183 14.32 -7.89 11.78
C SER A 183 14.59 -6.39 11.59
N SER A 184 13.59 -5.53 11.58
CA SER A 184 13.79 -4.07 11.45
C SER A 184 14.56 -3.46 12.60
N TRP A 185 14.46 -4.01 13.79
CA TRP A 185 15.08 -3.50 15.01
C TRP A 185 16.15 -4.44 15.60
N TYR A 186 16.62 -5.45 14.84
CA TYR A 186 17.58 -6.46 15.33
C TYR A 186 18.87 -5.85 15.89
N TYR A 187 19.37 -4.78 15.28
CA TYR A 187 20.60 -4.11 15.71
C TYR A 187 20.45 -3.44 17.08
N MET A 188 19.27 -2.97 17.43
CA MET A 188 18.97 -2.50 18.79
C MET A 188 18.98 -3.66 19.78
N ARG A 189 18.37 -4.78 19.41
CA ARG A 189 18.35 -6.00 20.23
C ARG A 189 19.75 -6.53 20.52
N TYR A 190 20.69 -6.39 19.59
CA TYR A 190 22.09 -6.80 19.82
C TYR A 190 22.75 -6.08 20.98
N ALA A 191 22.46 -4.82 21.20
CA ALA A 191 23.03 -4.05 22.31
C ALA A 191 22.49 -4.52 23.68
N ASP A 192 21.31 -5.15 23.72
CA ASP A 192 20.65 -5.62 24.94
C ASP A 192 20.02 -7.02 24.76
N ALA A 193 20.82 -7.95 24.24
CA ALA A 193 20.36 -9.26 23.78
C ALA A 193 19.79 -10.17 24.89
N LYS A 194 20.13 -9.92 26.16
CA LYS A 194 19.70 -10.71 27.31
C LYS A 194 18.52 -10.13 28.07
N ASN A 195 17.92 -9.06 27.58
CA ASN A 195 16.76 -8.47 28.19
C ASN A 195 15.53 -9.41 28.02
N ASP A 196 14.94 -9.82 29.11
CA ASP A 196 13.80 -10.73 29.17
C ASP A 196 12.46 -10.01 29.48
N LYS A 197 12.50 -8.68 29.69
CA LYS A 197 11.35 -7.86 30.06
C LYS A 197 10.79 -7.03 28.91
N GLU A 198 11.67 -6.57 28.05
CA GLU A 198 11.35 -5.69 26.92
C GLU A 198 12.25 -5.99 25.73
N CYS A 199 11.91 -5.49 24.55
CA CYS A 199 12.71 -5.74 23.34
C CYS A 199 14.14 -5.21 23.48
N PHE A 200 14.34 -4.11 24.20
CA PHE A 200 15.65 -3.54 24.59
C PHE A 200 15.44 -2.41 25.59
N ASN A 201 16.45 -2.16 26.43
CA ASN A 201 16.44 -1.02 27.35
C ASN A 201 16.82 0.27 26.62
N ARG A 202 15.97 1.30 26.73
CA ARG A 202 16.15 2.57 26.05
C ARG A 202 17.45 3.30 26.38
N ASP A 203 17.88 3.23 27.64
CA ASP A 203 19.12 3.92 28.08
C ASP A 203 20.36 3.27 27.51
N ILE A 204 20.35 1.94 27.33
CA ILE A 204 21.42 1.22 26.65
C ILE A 204 21.46 1.63 25.18
N ILE A 205 20.32 1.63 24.50
CA ILE A 205 20.23 1.96 23.08
C ILE A 205 20.67 3.40 22.82
N ASN A 206 20.27 4.35 23.64
CA ASN A 206 20.67 5.76 23.50
C ASN A 206 22.18 5.98 23.59
N LYS A 207 22.94 5.06 24.19
CA LYS A 207 24.42 5.12 24.24
C LYS A 207 25.08 4.60 22.98
N TRP A 208 24.40 3.69 22.25
CA TRP A 208 24.96 3.02 21.08
C TRP A 208 24.46 3.59 19.76
N LEU A 209 23.33 4.30 19.75
CA LEU A 209 22.78 4.94 18.56
C LEU A 209 23.11 6.43 18.50
N PRO A 210 23.12 7.02 17.30
CA PRO A 210 22.79 6.41 16.00
C PRO A 210 23.86 5.44 15.51
N VAL A 211 23.46 4.57 14.54
CA VAL A 211 24.41 3.69 13.86
C VAL A 211 25.34 4.54 12.98
N ASP A 212 26.64 4.45 13.17
CA ASP A 212 27.63 5.24 12.44
C ASP A 212 27.77 4.80 10.98
N GLN A 213 27.70 3.49 10.74
CA GLN A 213 27.79 2.90 9.41
C GLN A 213 27.01 1.59 9.33
N TYR A 214 26.26 1.43 8.27
CA TYR A 214 25.55 0.20 7.93
C TYR A 214 25.98 -0.29 6.55
N VAL A 215 26.42 -1.55 6.47
CA VAL A 215 26.92 -2.16 5.22
C VAL A 215 25.95 -3.27 4.82
N GLY A 216 25.47 -3.21 3.60
CA GLY A 216 24.52 -4.18 3.05
C GLY A 216 24.30 -4.00 1.56
N GLY A 217 23.43 -4.82 0.97
CA GLY A 217 23.05 -4.71 -0.43
C GLY A 217 22.16 -3.49 -0.70
N ILE A 218 22.16 -3.01 -1.94
CA ILE A 218 21.38 -1.84 -2.36
C ILE A 218 19.87 -2.04 -2.19
N GLU A 219 19.38 -3.27 -2.24
CA GLU A 219 17.99 -3.65 -2.02
C GLU A 219 17.45 -3.20 -0.66
N HIS A 220 18.35 -3.12 0.34
CA HIS A 220 17.95 -2.69 1.68
C HIS A 220 17.59 -1.21 1.79
N ALA A 221 17.91 -0.40 0.79
CA ALA A 221 17.45 1.00 0.73
C ALA A 221 15.93 1.12 0.77
N ILE A 222 15.22 0.16 0.16
CA ILE A 222 13.74 0.10 0.11
C ILE A 222 13.17 -1.05 0.96
N LEU A 223 14.00 -1.82 1.64
CA LEU A 223 13.60 -2.91 2.53
C LEU A 223 13.98 -2.57 3.98
N HIS A 224 15.05 -3.17 4.50
CA HIS A 224 15.44 -3.02 5.91
C HIS A 224 15.60 -1.56 6.36
N LEU A 225 16.29 -0.72 5.59
CA LEU A 225 16.52 0.68 5.99
C LEU A 225 15.22 1.50 6.02
N LEU A 226 14.28 1.20 5.14
CA LEU A 226 12.96 1.83 5.16
C LEU A 226 12.15 1.37 6.38
N TYR A 227 12.06 0.06 6.60
CA TYR A 227 11.30 -0.49 7.71
C TYR A 227 11.88 -0.15 9.07
N SER A 228 13.21 -0.15 9.22
CA SER A 228 13.86 0.25 10.48
C SER A 228 13.64 1.73 10.84
N ARG A 229 13.28 2.56 9.87
CA ARG A 229 12.91 3.96 10.12
C ARG A 229 11.40 4.13 10.38
N PHE A 230 10.61 3.14 10.00
CA PHE A 230 9.17 3.11 10.28
C PHE A 230 8.91 2.67 11.72
N PHE A 231 9.62 1.67 12.24
CA PHE A 231 9.57 1.22 13.63
C PHE A 231 10.32 2.16 14.58
#